data_de1c6a3d6ced1f6d6472f42b2a9c300f
#
_entry.id   de1c6a3d6ced1f6d6472f42b2a9c300f
#
_cell.length_a   1.000
_cell.length_b   1.000
_cell.length_c   1.000
_cell.angle_alpha   90.00
_cell.angle_beta   90.00
_cell.angle_gamma   90.00
#
_symmetry.space_group_name_H-M   'P 1'
#
loop_
_entity.id
_entity.type
_entity.pdbx_description
1 polymer ?
#
loop_
_entity_poly.entity_id
_entity_poly.type
_entity_poly.pdbx_seq_one_letter_code
_entity_poly.pdbx_strand_id
1 'polypeptide(L)'
;MGVVTIWSITVVAMAATAQASLGAACRTNESIQAMYIAETGVATADLALRDDHSYAGESKKIGDVSYVSKVYQAPGPAPNGAVIPANCVYVLSSGTSGGSVRTVGALLRLGAAAKPIQGGYVVDKLSLTAASWIDSYSSTEGLYSLRTAHDNGDVVTNSVNPGSIQLLLASRIAGTAFVGPKGQLSGPTANFTSTLNTPDVAWMDPTSTIDAQQSQVTPLQVPAVVVPDLGGSRGDISRVLPGVTTLDPGTYGSVSTAALGQVRLNPGTYVFDSLNVLAGSIVTNGPVKIYIKTRAQVGVGGLANTTLKPSNMILILADGANSTVAGGSQAAAVIYGPKADINIVGGNDIYGAVIGKTVSVLAGSRLHFDEDLKTLKFDPSNGASKGGVLVMQRF
;
A
#
# COMPACT_ATOMS: atom_id res chain seq x y z
N MET A 1 33.48 34.24 71.31
CA MET A 1 32.63 34.70 70.13
C MET A 1 33.10 34.19 68.79
N GLY A 2 34.34 33.76 68.55
CA GLY A 2 34.84 33.35 67.24
C GLY A 2 34.31 32.00 66.68
N VAL A 3 33.90 31.02 67.48
CA VAL A 3 33.52 29.69 67.05
C VAL A 3 32.12 29.66 66.46
N VAL A 4 31.17 30.44 66.95
CA VAL A 4 29.78 30.49 66.46
C VAL A 4 29.71 31.15 65.11
N THR A 5 30.54 32.12 64.77
CA THR A 5 30.60 32.80 63.49
C THR A 5 31.17 31.90 62.36
N ILE A 6 32.16 31.04 62.71
CA ILE A 6 32.73 30.09 61.72
C ILE A 6 31.71 29.01 61.33
N TRP A 7 30.96 28.49 62.34
CA TRP A 7 29.90 27.49 62.08
C TRP A 7 28.74 28.05 61.18
N SER A 8 28.31 29.29 61.43
CA SER A 8 27.24 29.91 60.63
C SER A 8 27.67 30.18 59.18
N ILE A 9 28.93 30.59 58.98
CA ILE A 9 29.48 30.81 57.65
C ILE A 9 29.59 29.45 56.86
N THR A 10 30.01 28.38 57.53
CA THR A 10 30.15 27.05 56.92
C THR A 10 28.79 26.47 56.59
N VAL A 11 27.78 26.61 57.39
CA VAL A 11 26.41 26.14 57.11
C VAL A 11 25.80 26.93 55.96
N VAL A 12 25.98 28.25 55.90
CA VAL A 12 25.49 29.09 54.77
C VAL A 12 26.22 28.73 53.45
N ALA A 13 27.54 28.49 53.53
CA ALA A 13 28.29 28.09 52.35
C ALA A 13 27.87 26.68 51.87
N MET A 14 27.64 25.73 52.76
CA MET A 14 27.09 24.41 52.40
C MET A 14 25.68 24.49 51.86
N ALA A 15 24.79 25.30 52.36
CA ALA A 15 23.46 25.53 51.86
C ALA A 15 23.50 26.18 50.45
N ALA A 16 24.37 27.16 50.25
CA ALA A 16 24.55 27.81 48.93
C ALA A 16 25.10 26.83 47.86
N THR A 17 26.07 25.97 48.21
CA THR A 17 26.59 24.94 47.31
C THR A 17 25.55 23.85 47.02
N ALA A 18 24.76 23.46 48.02
CA ALA A 18 23.65 22.50 47.82
C ALA A 18 22.56 23.07 46.90
N GLN A 19 22.19 24.35 47.09
CA GLN A 19 21.24 25.02 46.20
C GLN A 19 21.79 25.16 44.74
N ALA A 20 23.05 25.50 44.60
CA ALA A 20 23.70 25.60 43.29
C ALA A 20 23.75 24.22 42.59
N SER A 21 24.05 23.14 43.30
CA SER A 21 24.10 21.80 42.77
C SER A 21 22.71 21.27 42.40
N LEU A 22 21.68 21.55 43.23
CA LEU A 22 20.28 21.25 42.92
C LEU A 22 19.80 22.02 41.66
N GLY A 23 20.11 23.32 41.58
CA GLY A 23 19.78 24.13 40.43
C GLY A 23 20.49 23.67 39.14
N ALA A 24 21.73 23.17 39.24
CA ALA A 24 22.44 22.57 38.12
C ALA A 24 21.81 21.23 37.70
N ALA A 25 21.45 20.38 38.68
CA ALA A 25 20.78 19.11 38.41
C ALA A 25 19.39 19.30 37.76
N CYS A 26 18.60 20.27 38.24
CA CYS A 26 17.31 20.62 37.61
C CYS A 26 17.48 21.07 36.18
N ARG A 27 18.43 21.99 35.90
CA ARG A 27 18.71 22.46 34.52
C ARG A 27 19.20 21.34 33.61
N THR A 28 19.99 20.41 34.11
CA THR A 28 20.44 19.24 33.36
C THR A 28 19.25 18.34 33.02
N ASN A 29 18.35 18.10 33.97
CA ASN A 29 17.15 17.30 33.75
C ASN A 29 16.19 17.95 32.72
N GLU A 30 15.93 19.26 32.87
CA GLU A 30 15.15 20.02 31.89
C GLU A 30 15.76 19.94 30.47
N SER A 31 17.08 20.05 30.36
CA SER A 31 17.81 19.93 29.11
C SER A 31 17.66 18.54 28.46
N ILE A 32 17.73 17.48 29.27
CA ILE A 32 17.52 16.09 28.81
C ILE A 32 16.07 15.90 28.38
N GLN A 33 15.10 16.39 29.14
CA GLN A 33 13.68 16.33 28.77
C GLN A 33 13.40 17.11 27.48
N ALA A 34 13.98 18.31 27.32
CA ALA A 34 13.86 19.09 26.08
C ALA A 34 14.42 18.34 24.87
N MET A 35 15.51 17.57 25.04
CA MET A 35 16.06 16.74 23.99
C MET A 35 15.10 15.61 23.61
N TYR A 36 14.59 14.84 24.57
CA TYR A 36 13.67 13.74 24.30
C TYR A 36 12.37 14.22 23.65
N ILE A 37 11.85 15.37 24.05
CA ILE A 37 10.63 15.91 23.44
C ILE A 37 10.90 16.42 22.01
N ALA A 38 12.11 16.96 21.73
CA ALA A 38 12.51 17.27 20.36
C ALA A 38 12.61 16.01 19.49
N GLU A 39 13.19 14.93 20.01
CA GLU A 39 13.24 13.62 19.31
C GLU A 39 11.84 13.05 19.08
N THR A 40 10.92 13.23 20.02
CA THR A 40 9.51 12.85 19.84
C THR A 40 8.88 13.59 18.65
N GLY A 41 9.18 14.88 18.48
CA GLY A 41 8.70 15.64 17.32
C GLY A 41 9.24 15.12 15.98
N VAL A 42 10.50 14.65 15.94
CA VAL A 42 11.05 13.96 14.74
C VAL A 42 10.36 12.63 14.49
N ALA A 43 10.15 11.82 15.53
CA ALA A 43 9.48 10.52 15.40
C ALA A 43 8.03 10.68 14.95
N THR A 44 7.32 11.69 15.47
CA THR A 44 5.94 12.00 15.04
C THR A 44 5.92 12.44 13.58
N ALA A 45 6.89 13.26 13.15
CA ALA A 45 6.99 13.68 11.76
C ALA A 45 7.32 12.49 10.83
N ASP A 46 8.19 11.55 11.23
CA ASP A 46 8.45 10.32 10.46
C ASP A 46 7.18 9.49 10.28
N LEU A 47 6.37 9.34 11.33
CA LEU A 47 5.10 8.62 11.23
C LEU A 47 4.10 9.34 10.31
N ALA A 48 3.93 10.64 10.46
CA ALA A 48 3.01 11.43 9.65
C ALA A 48 3.41 11.43 8.16
N LEU A 49 4.71 11.53 7.86
CA LEU A 49 5.25 11.51 6.50
C LEU A 49 5.12 10.17 5.79
N ARG A 50 4.88 9.08 6.50
CA ARG A 50 4.55 7.78 5.90
C ARG A 50 3.18 7.78 5.27
N ASP A 51 2.25 8.55 5.86
CA ASP A 51 0.87 8.65 5.41
C ASP A 51 0.66 9.83 4.47
N ASP A 52 1.33 10.95 4.72
CA ASP A 52 1.19 12.19 3.98
C ASP A 52 2.55 12.85 3.74
N HIS A 53 3.07 12.72 2.53
CA HIS A 53 4.34 13.34 2.14
C HIS A 53 4.29 14.87 2.11
N SER A 54 3.11 15.48 2.14
CA SER A 54 2.93 16.94 2.21
C SER A 54 2.92 17.49 3.64
N TYR A 55 3.04 16.61 4.66
CA TYR A 55 3.09 17.03 6.05
C TYR A 55 4.19 18.05 6.29
N ALA A 56 3.81 19.21 6.84
CA ALA A 56 4.70 20.37 7.00
C ALA A 56 5.28 20.51 8.42
N GLY A 57 4.85 19.65 9.35
CA GLY A 57 5.20 19.72 10.76
C GLY A 57 4.03 20.16 11.64
N GLU A 58 4.26 20.16 12.95
CA GLU A 58 3.25 20.53 13.96
C GLU A 58 3.86 21.19 15.17
N SER A 59 3.01 21.81 16.00
CA SER A 59 3.33 22.25 17.36
C SER A 59 2.43 21.52 18.34
N LYS A 60 3.03 20.86 19.34
CA LYS A 60 2.29 20.06 20.32
C LYS A 60 2.81 20.26 21.73
N LYS A 61 1.87 20.39 22.68
CA LYS A 61 2.16 20.44 24.11
C LYS A 61 1.74 19.13 24.77
N ILE A 62 2.63 18.57 25.60
CA ILE A 62 2.43 17.31 26.34
C ILE A 62 2.75 17.56 27.80
N GLY A 63 1.73 17.80 28.62
CA GLY A 63 1.94 18.24 30.01
C GLY A 63 2.67 19.57 30.07
N ASP A 64 3.83 19.60 30.75
CA ASP A 64 4.64 20.81 30.90
C ASP A 64 5.74 20.97 29.84
N VAL A 65 5.86 20.03 28.92
CA VAL A 65 6.83 20.07 27.83
C VAL A 65 6.12 20.29 26.49
N SER A 66 6.84 20.82 25.50
CA SER A 66 6.29 21.04 24.16
C SER A 66 7.37 20.86 23.09
N TYR A 67 6.92 20.55 21.87
CA TYR A 67 7.79 20.60 20.71
C TYR A 67 7.13 21.35 19.55
N VAL A 68 8.00 21.86 18.67
CA VAL A 68 7.62 22.40 17.37
C VAL A 68 8.48 21.73 16.32
N SER A 69 7.85 21.04 15.38
CA SER A 69 8.52 20.44 14.23
C SER A 69 8.22 21.18 12.94
N LYS A 70 9.21 21.26 12.07
CA LYS A 70 9.10 21.78 10.70
C LYS A 70 9.72 20.80 9.72
N VAL A 71 9.07 20.60 8.58
CA VAL A 71 9.53 19.73 7.49
C VAL A 71 9.94 20.57 6.30
N TYR A 72 11.16 20.34 5.79
CA TYR A 72 11.72 20.99 4.62
C TYR A 72 11.78 19.97 3.49
N GLN A 73 11.16 20.28 2.35
CA GLN A 73 10.99 19.38 1.22
C GLN A 73 12.12 19.54 0.19
N ALA A 74 12.45 18.47 -0.52
CA ALA A 74 13.25 18.53 -1.75
C ALA A 74 12.36 18.99 -2.93
N PRO A 75 12.94 19.73 -3.95
CA PRO A 75 14.28 20.30 -3.97
C PRO A 75 14.35 21.58 -3.15
N GLY A 76 15.26 21.65 -2.20
CA GLY A 76 15.45 22.84 -1.37
C GLY A 76 16.62 22.66 -0.39
N PRO A 77 17.11 23.75 0.22
CA PRO A 77 18.11 23.63 1.26
C PRO A 77 17.48 23.31 2.62
N ALA A 78 18.15 22.49 3.40
CA ALA A 78 17.90 22.37 4.83
C ALA A 78 18.32 23.68 5.56
N PRO A 79 17.86 23.92 6.80
CA PRO A 79 18.23 25.12 7.57
C PRO A 79 19.74 25.29 7.77
N ASN A 80 20.51 24.22 7.71
CA ASN A 80 21.98 24.24 7.77
C ASN A 80 22.65 24.48 6.42
N GLY A 81 21.89 24.80 5.36
CA GLY A 81 22.40 25.04 4.00
C GLY A 81 22.68 23.78 3.18
N ALA A 82 22.55 22.59 3.75
CA ALA A 82 22.76 21.34 3.00
C ALA A 82 21.61 21.11 2.00
N VAL A 83 21.95 20.59 0.82
CA VAL A 83 20.95 20.22 -0.20
C VAL A 83 20.22 18.96 0.27
N ILE A 84 18.89 19.00 0.28
CA ILE A 84 18.05 17.85 0.60
C ILE A 84 18.01 16.92 -0.63
N PRO A 85 18.49 15.65 -0.54
CA PRO A 85 18.45 14.72 -1.66
C PRO A 85 17.02 14.43 -2.13
N ALA A 86 16.87 14.02 -3.39
CA ALA A 86 15.59 13.57 -3.92
C ALA A 86 15.01 12.41 -3.06
N ASN A 87 13.69 12.41 -2.90
CA ASN A 87 12.96 11.47 -2.03
C ASN A 87 13.38 11.54 -0.54
N CYS A 88 13.94 12.67 -0.11
CA CYS A 88 14.23 12.93 1.29
C CYS A 88 13.55 14.23 1.73
N VAL A 89 13.37 14.34 3.03
CA VAL A 89 12.97 15.58 3.70
C VAL A 89 13.88 15.83 4.90
N TYR A 90 14.04 17.07 5.27
CA TYR A 90 14.74 17.41 6.50
C TYR A 90 13.72 17.88 7.54
N VAL A 91 13.71 17.23 8.69
CA VAL A 91 12.84 17.59 9.82
C VAL A 91 13.69 18.30 10.85
N LEU A 92 13.27 19.50 11.26
CA LEU A 92 13.84 20.23 12.37
C LEU A 92 12.80 20.27 13.49
N SER A 93 13.14 19.73 14.67
CA SER A 93 12.25 19.72 15.83
C SER A 93 12.93 20.38 17.03
N SER A 94 12.25 21.35 17.63
CA SER A 94 12.70 22.04 18.84
C SER A 94 11.81 21.66 20.01
N GLY A 95 12.39 21.05 21.04
CA GLY A 95 11.72 20.68 22.28
C GLY A 95 12.00 21.67 23.39
N THR A 96 11.00 21.95 24.19
CA THR A 96 11.07 22.87 25.35
C THR A 96 10.63 22.14 26.62
N SER A 97 11.44 22.27 27.69
CA SER A 97 11.13 21.80 29.04
C SER A 97 11.66 22.79 30.06
N GLY A 98 10.80 23.31 30.92
CA GLY A 98 11.16 24.39 31.85
C GLY A 98 11.76 25.59 31.10
N GLY A 99 12.97 25.99 31.46
CA GLY A 99 13.72 27.04 30.79
C GLY A 99 14.66 26.57 29.67
N SER A 100 14.69 25.26 29.37
CA SER A 100 15.63 24.64 28.42
C SER A 100 14.98 24.40 27.07
N VAL A 101 15.71 24.74 25.98
CA VAL A 101 15.32 24.42 24.60
C VAL A 101 16.42 23.57 23.97
N ARG A 102 16.04 22.50 23.28
CA ARG A 102 16.94 21.66 22.50
C ARG A 102 16.36 21.43 21.11
N THR A 103 17.22 21.38 20.12
CA THR A 103 16.82 21.19 18.73
C THR A 103 17.47 19.96 18.15
N VAL A 104 16.69 19.18 17.42
CA VAL A 104 17.13 17.99 16.70
C VAL A 104 16.79 18.16 15.23
N GLY A 105 17.77 17.96 14.38
CA GLY A 105 17.60 17.91 12.94
C GLY A 105 17.75 16.48 12.42
N ALA A 106 16.88 16.02 11.57
CA ALA A 106 16.95 14.69 10.99
C ALA A 106 16.69 14.73 9.48
N LEU A 107 17.54 14.04 8.71
CA LEU A 107 17.28 13.74 7.31
C LEU A 107 16.51 12.43 7.26
N LEU A 108 15.30 12.48 6.74
CA LEU A 108 14.44 11.32 6.57
C LEU A 108 14.35 10.96 5.09
N ARG A 109 14.47 9.68 4.75
CA ARG A 109 14.10 9.20 3.42
C ARG A 109 12.59 8.97 3.41
N LEU A 110 11.91 9.56 2.43
CA LEU A 110 10.51 9.26 2.20
C LEU A 110 10.39 7.84 1.62
N GLY A 111 9.52 7.03 2.22
CA GLY A 111 9.07 5.78 1.63
C GLY A 111 8.20 6.05 0.40
N ALA A 112 7.82 5.02 -0.33
CA ALA A 112 6.74 5.17 -1.30
C ALA A 112 5.45 5.52 -0.53
N ALA A 113 4.80 6.65 -0.90
CA ALA A 113 3.51 6.98 -0.30
C ALA A 113 2.51 5.86 -0.58
N ALA A 114 1.81 5.41 0.45
CA ALA A 114 0.66 4.52 0.27
C ALA A 114 -0.37 5.27 -0.58
N LYS A 115 -0.65 4.74 -1.78
CA LYS A 115 -1.63 5.34 -2.69
C LYS A 115 -2.92 4.55 -2.63
N PRO A 116 -4.08 5.23 -2.78
CA PRO A 116 -5.33 4.51 -2.89
C PRO A 116 -5.30 3.56 -4.09
N ILE A 117 -5.91 2.39 -3.93
CA ILE A 117 -6.14 1.47 -5.03
C ILE A 117 -7.21 2.12 -5.92
N GLN A 118 -6.86 2.38 -7.18
CA GLN A 118 -7.83 2.75 -8.22
C GLN A 118 -8.23 1.49 -8.96
N GLY A 119 -9.39 1.48 -9.62
CA GLY A 119 -10.00 0.35 -10.33
C GLY A 119 -9.05 -0.68 -10.95
N GLY A 120 -9.33 -1.24 -12.08
CA GLY A 120 -8.36 -2.08 -12.78
C GLY A 120 -7.18 -1.23 -13.29
N TYR A 121 -5.96 -1.54 -12.87
CA TYR A 121 -4.76 -0.91 -13.42
C TYR A 121 -3.92 -1.91 -14.19
N VAL A 122 -3.52 -1.54 -15.41
CA VAL A 122 -2.60 -2.35 -16.22
C VAL A 122 -1.43 -1.48 -16.67
N VAL A 123 -0.23 -2.02 -16.59
CA VAL A 123 0.97 -1.30 -17.04
C VAL A 123 1.04 -1.34 -18.57
N ASP A 124 0.96 -2.53 -19.17
CA ASP A 124 1.17 -2.75 -20.61
C ASP A 124 -0.13 -3.05 -21.35
N LYS A 125 -0.90 -4.05 -20.90
CA LYS A 125 -2.05 -4.52 -21.65
C LYS A 125 -3.19 -5.06 -20.81
N LEU A 126 -4.42 -4.64 -21.15
CA LEU A 126 -5.68 -5.26 -20.74
C LEU A 126 -6.33 -5.95 -21.94
N SER A 127 -6.75 -7.19 -21.77
CA SER A 127 -7.56 -7.92 -22.75
C SER A 127 -8.84 -8.45 -22.12
N LEU A 128 -9.99 -8.06 -22.64
CA LEU A 128 -11.28 -8.64 -22.31
C LEU A 128 -11.80 -9.40 -23.52
N THR A 129 -12.20 -10.68 -23.36
CA THR A 129 -12.76 -11.45 -24.47
C THR A 129 -13.91 -12.35 -24.03
N ALA A 130 -14.74 -12.71 -24.99
CA ALA A 130 -15.82 -13.69 -24.82
C ALA A 130 -16.79 -13.32 -23.69
N ALA A 131 -17.46 -12.17 -23.84
CA ALA A 131 -18.46 -11.64 -22.92
C ALA A 131 -17.93 -11.40 -21.48
N SER A 132 -16.65 -11.07 -21.37
CA SER A 132 -16.05 -10.67 -20.10
C SER A 132 -16.45 -9.25 -19.72
N TRP A 133 -16.53 -8.98 -18.43
CA TRP A 133 -17.13 -7.75 -17.95
C TRP A 133 -16.32 -7.14 -16.81
N ILE A 134 -16.24 -5.80 -16.78
CA ILE A 134 -15.73 -5.02 -15.65
C ILE A 134 -16.80 -4.00 -15.27
N ASP A 135 -17.19 -3.97 -13.98
CA ASP A 135 -18.05 -2.98 -13.36
C ASP A 135 -17.58 -2.65 -11.95
N SER A 136 -18.39 -2.01 -11.12
CA SER A 136 -18.06 -1.70 -9.74
C SER A 136 -19.24 -1.92 -8.78
N TYR A 137 -18.93 -1.87 -7.50
CA TYR A 137 -19.88 -1.87 -6.39
C TYR A 137 -19.21 -1.27 -5.15
N SER A 138 -19.97 -1.04 -4.08
CA SER A 138 -19.43 -0.67 -2.77
C SER A 138 -19.67 -1.80 -1.76
N SER A 139 -18.61 -2.34 -1.17
CA SER A 139 -18.71 -3.39 -0.14
C SER A 139 -19.34 -2.86 1.17
N THR A 140 -19.39 -1.55 1.39
CA THR A 140 -20.12 -0.92 2.50
C THR A 140 -21.63 -0.89 2.28
N GLU A 141 -22.08 -0.91 1.03
CA GLU A 141 -23.51 -0.98 0.69
C GLU A 141 -24.04 -2.44 0.72
N GLY A 142 -23.14 -3.41 0.77
CA GLY A 142 -23.46 -4.83 0.87
C GLY A 142 -22.77 -5.70 -0.19
N LEU A 143 -23.29 -6.92 -0.36
CA LEU A 143 -22.78 -7.84 -1.37
C LEU A 143 -23.10 -7.36 -2.79
N TYR A 144 -22.19 -7.62 -3.71
CA TYR A 144 -22.44 -7.39 -5.12
C TYR A 144 -23.68 -8.12 -5.61
N SER A 145 -24.49 -7.42 -6.34
CA SER A 145 -25.62 -7.93 -7.11
C SER A 145 -25.86 -7.00 -8.32
N LEU A 146 -26.61 -7.43 -9.31
CA LEU A 146 -26.97 -6.57 -10.43
C LEU A 146 -27.78 -5.32 -10.03
N ARG A 147 -28.30 -5.27 -8.78
CA ARG A 147 -29.02 -4.10 -8.24
C ARG A 147 -28.11 -3.14 -7.50
N THR A 148 -26.97 -3.61 -7.03
CA THR A 148 -25.93 -2.84 -6.32
C THR A 148 -24.70 -2.62 -7.20
N ALA A 149 -24.77 -3.01 -8.48
CA ALA A 149 -23.74 -2.73 -9.47
C ALA A 149 -23.75 -1.26 -9.85
N HIS A 150 -22.55 -0.68 -9.95
CA HIS A 150 -22.31 0.70 -10.40
C HIS A 150 -21.48 0.70 -11.69
N ASP A 151 -21.49 1.81 -12.39
CA ASP A 151 -20.74 2.01 -13.64
C ASP A 151 -19.39 2.76 -13.39
N ASN A 152 -18.73 2.49 -12.26
CA ASN A 152 -17.42 3.04 -11.90
C ASN A 152 -16.31 1.98 -11.97
N GLY A 153 -16.47 0.99 -12.84
CA GLY A 153 -15.46 -0.04 -13.13
C GLY A 153 -14.31 0.51 -13.97
N ASP A 154 -13.73 1.61 -13.50
CA ASP A 154 -12.67 2.34 -14.18
C ASP A 154 -11.43 1.49 -14.41
N VAL A 155 -10.86 1.56 -15.61
CA VAL A 155 -9.62 0.91 -15.98
C VAL A 155 -8.58 1.96 -16.36
N VAL A 156 -7.36 1.81 -15.84
CA VAL A 156 -6.29 2.78 -16.03
C VAL A 156 -5.07 2.10 -16.63
N THR A 157 -4.47 2.70 -17.67
CA THR A 157 -3.13 2.34 -18.15
C THR A 157 -2.27 3.59 -18.35
N ASN A 158 -0.99 3.50 -18.07
CA ASN A 158 -0.03 4.54 -18.46
C ASN A 158 0.44 4.38 -19.91
N SER A 159 0.11 3.26 -20.54
CA SER A 159 0.51 3.00 -21.92
C SER A 159 -0.17 3.95 -22.91
N VAL A 160 0.59 4.32 -23.91
CA VAL A 160 0.11 5.04 -25.11
C VAL A 160 0.20 4.15 -26.35
N ASN A 161 0.61 2.89 -26.16
CA ASN A 161 0.76 1.95 -27.25
C ASN A 161 -0.61 1.50 -27.78
N PRO A 162 -0.75 1.37 -29.11
CA PRO A 162 -1.96 0.85 -29.71
C PRO A 162 -2.38 -0.51 -29.14
N GLY A 163 -3.67 -0.66 -28.88
CA GLY A 163 -4.23 -1.91 -28.37
C GLY A 163 -3.83 -2.29 -26.93
N SER A 164 -3.36 -1.34 -26.13
CA SER A 164 -3.08 -1.58 -24.71
C SER A 164 -4.33 -1.92 -23.91
N ILE A 165 -5.51 -1.47 -24.35
CA ILE A 165 -6.81 -1.92 -23.87
C ILE A 165 -7.55 -2.54 -25.06
N GLN A 166 -7.87 -3.83 -24.98
CA GLN A 166 -8.55 -4.58 -26.04
C GLN A 166 -9.82 -5.25 -25.51
N LEU A 167 -10.95 -5.00 -26.19
CA LEU A 167 -12.23 -5.63 -25.92
C LEU A 167 -12.70 -6.38 -27.16
N LEU A 168 -13.03 -7.66 -27.00
CA LEU A 168 -13.45 -8.56 -28.07
C LEU A 168 -14.65 -9.41 -27.63
N LEU A 169 -15.48 -9.77 -28.61
CA LEU A 169 -16.56 -10.74 -28.47
C LEU A 169 -17.54 -10.37 -27.34
N ALA A 170 -18.21 -9.22 -27.49
CA ALA A 170 -19.24 -8.70 -26.62
C ALA A 170 -18.75 -8.44 -25.16
N SER A 171 -17.51 -8.05 -25.00
CA SER A 171 -16.96 -7.65 -23.70
C SER A 171 -17.33 -6.22 -23.32
N ARG A 172 -17.39 -5.91 -22.01
CA ARG A 172 -17.81 -4.60 -21.53
C ARG A 172 -16.92 -4.06 -20.41
N ILE A 173 -16.66 -2.76 -20.46
CA ILE A 173 -16.21 -1.97 -19.30
C ILE A 173 -17.33 -0.98 -18.97
N ALA A 174 -18.02 -1.19 -17.83
CA ALA A 174 -18.98 -0.26 -17.25
C ALA A 174 -18.19 0.75 -16.39
N GLY A 175 -17.69 1.80 -17.02
CA GLY A 175 -16.82 2.80 -16.44
C GLY A 175 -15.96 3.48 -17.49
N THR A 176 -14.94 4.20 -17.03
CA THR A 176 -14.02 4.97 -17.86
C THR A 176 -12.72 4.22 -18.11
N ALA A 177 -12.29 4.13 -19.36
CA ALA A 177 -10.95 3.71 -19.72
C ALA A 177 -10.00 4.91 -19.79
N PHE A 178 -9.08 5.01 -18.83
CA PHE A 178 -8.04 6.03 -18.79
C PHE A 178 -6.77 5.51 -19.46
N VAL A 179 -6.32 6.19 -20.49
CA VAL A 179 -5.07 5.88 -21.20
C VAL A 179 -3.96 6.84 -20.81
N GLY A 180 -2.72 6.49 -21.12
CA GLY A 180 -1.54 7.31 -20.80
C GLY A 180 -1.60 8.73 -21.39
N PRO A 181 -0.83 9.67 -20.85
CA PRO A 181 -0.85 11.07 -21.27
C PRO A 181 -0.59 11.20 -22.77
N LYS A 182 -1.47 11.92 -23.49
CA LYS A 182 -1.45 12.11 -24.95
C LYS A 182 -1.68 10.83 -25.77
N GLY A 183 -2.17 9.75 -25.13
CA GLY A 183 -2.62 8.56 -25.86
C GLY A 183 -3.76 8.90 -26.83
N GLN A 184 -3.75 8.29 -28.00
CA GLN A 184 -4.84 8.45 -28.97
C GLN A 184 -6.04 7.62 -28.53
N LEU A 185 -7.21 8.23 -28.63
CA LEU A 185 -8.50 7.62 -28.33
C LEU A 185 -9.34 7.68 -29.60
N SER A 186 -9.96 6.58 -30.01
CA SER A 186 -10.90 6.60 -31.11
C SER A 186 -12.25 7.15 -30.69
N GLY A 187 -12.62 8.33 -31.21
CA GLY A 187 -13.96 8.93 -31.26
C GLY A 187 -14.75 9.04 -29.93
N PRO A 188 -15.90 9.71 -29.96
CA PRO A 188 -16.74 9.90 -28.79
C PRO A 188 -17.65 8.70 -28.53
N THR A 189 -17.61 8.22 -27.29
CA THR A 189 -18.65 7.47 -26.53
C THR A 189 -19.65 6.59 -27.29
N ALA A 190 -19.73 5.35 -26.83
CA ALA A 190 -20.90 4.46 -26.89
C ALA A 190 -21.32 3.89 -28.27
N ASN A 191 -20.49 3.64 -29.17
CA ASN A 191 -20.66 2.70 -30.31
C ASN A 191 -19.47 2.86 -31.25
N PHE A 192 -18.34 2.32 -30.83
CA PHE A 192 -17.16 2.30 -31.68
C PHE A 192 -17.30 1.22 -32.75
N THR A 193 -17.58 1.59 -33.93
CA THR A 193 -17.09 0.88 -35.11
C THR A 193 -15.62 1.25 -35.28
N SER A 194 -14.72 0.60 -34.56
CA SER A 194 -13.31 0.64 -34.91
C SER A 194 -13.16 0.00 -36.26
N THR A 195 -12.95 0.80 -37.29
CA THR A 195 -12.37 0.27 -38.52
C THR A 195 -11.00 -0.27 -38.15
N LEU A 196 -10.72 -1.51 -38.48
CA LEU A 196 -9.53 -2.32 -38.22
C LEU A 196 -8.17 -1.65 -38.55
N ASN A 197 -8.13 -0.38 -38.92
CA ASN A 197 -6.97 0.31 -39.50
C ASN A 197 -6.41 1.46 -38.69
N THR A 198 -6.98 1.80 -37.53
CA THR A 198 -6.41 2.81 -36.65
C THR A 198 -5.97 2.15 -35.34
N PRO A 199 -4.68 2.11 -35.07
CA PRO A 199 -4.16 1.49 -33.84
C PRO A 199 -4.34 2.42 -32.65
N ASP A 200 -5.53 2.42 -32.06
CA ASP A 200 -5.82 3.17 -30.85
C ASP A 200 -5.37 2.44 -29.59
N VAL A 201 -5.08 3.17 -28.53
CA VAL A 201 -4.66 2.61 -27.24
C VAL A 201 -5.79 1.72 -26.68
N ALA A 202 -7.04 2.18 -26.73
CA ALA A 202 -8.21 1.37 -26.41
C ALA A 202 -8.88 0.93 -27.73
N TRP A 203 -8.82 -0.36 -28.00
CA TRP A 203 -9.41 -0.97 -29.19
C TRP A 203 -10.50 -1.98 -28.83
N MET A 204 -11.63 -1.92 -29.53
CA MET A 204 -12.73 -2.85 -29.31
C MET A 204 -13.39 -3.24 -30.65
N ASP A 205 -13.96 -4.43 -30.69
CA ASP A 205 -14.80 -4.86 -31.79
C ASP A 205 -16.21 -4.24 -31.73
N PRO A 206 -17.01 -4.33 -32.79
CA PRO A 206 -18.34 -3.71 -32.85
C PRO A 206 -19.36 -4.25 -31.81
N THR A 207 -19.08 -5.38 -31.18
CA THR A 207 -19.98 -6.02 -30.19
C THR A 207 -19.61 -5.67 -28.75
N SER A 208 -18.47 -5.05 -28.56
CA SER A 208 -17.94 -4.68 -27.24
C SER A 208 -18.21 -3.21 -26.90
N THR A 209 -18.22 -2.84 -25.61
CA THR A 209 -18.53 -1.47 -25.16
C THR A 209 -17.60 -0.99 -24.05
N ILE A 210 -17.29 0.31 -24.07
CA ILE A 210 -16.69 1.08 -22.96
C ILE A 210 -17.57 2.31 -22.75
N ASP A 211 -17.97 2.63 -21.53
CA ASP A 211 -18.89 3.74 -21.28
C ASP A 211 -18.24 5.10 -21.52
N ALA A 212 -16.95 5.26 -21.16
CA ALA A 212 -16.20 6.48 -21.46
C ALA A 212 -14.70 6.21 -21.66
N GLN A 213 -14.02 7.12 -22.36
CA GLN A 213 -12.57 7.07 -22.55
C GLN A 213 -11.94 8.43 -22.29
N GLN A 214 -10.81 8.47 -21.60
CA GLN A 214 -10.10 9.70 -21.26
C GLN A 214 -8.58 9.50 -21.34
N SER A 215 -7.85 10.55 -21.77
CA SER A 215 -6.40 10.60 -21.65
C SER A 215 -6.02 11.20 -20.30
N GLN A 216 -5.10 10.57 -19.59
CA GLN A 216 -4.59 11.07 -18.33
C GLN A 216 -3.78 12.35 -18.53
N VAL A 217 -3.80 13.25 -17.54
CA VAL A 217 -2.93 14.44 -17.53
C VAL A 217 -1.51 14.05 -17.08
N THR A 218 -1.41 13.19 -16.09
CA THR A 218 -0.14 12.71 -15.53
C THR A 218 -0.18 11.18 -15.39
N PRO A 219 0.96 10.49 -15.58
CA PRO A 219 1.00 9.04 -15.39
C PRO A 219 0.67 8.66 -13.95
N LEU A 220 -0.14 7.63 -13.77
CA LEU A 220 -0.38 7.03 -12.47
C LEU A 220 0.89 6.36 -11.95
N GLN A 221 1.29 6.68 -10.74
CA GLN A 221 2.42 6.04 -10.08
C GLN A 221 1.95 4.79 -9.35
N VAL A 222 2.55 3.65 -9.66
CA VAL A 222 2.23 2.35 -9.04
C VAL A 222 3.40 1.93 -8.17
N PRO A 223 3.19 1.72 -6.86
CA PRO A 223 4.26 1.30 -5.96
C PRO A 223 4.89 -0.03 -6.38
N ALA A 224 6.22 -0.13 -6.29
CA ALA A 224 6.92 -1.38 -6.53
C ALA A 224 6.66 -2.40 -5.41
N VAL A 225 6.67 -3.68 -5.77
CA VAL A 225 6.55 -4.76 -4.79
C VAL A 225 7.92 -5.03 -4.17
N VAL A 226 7.96 -5.07 -2.84
CA VAL A 226 9.13 -5.55 -2.10
C VAL A 226 8.67 -6.66 -1.17
N VAL A 227 9.15 -7.88 -1.43
CA VAL A 227 8.82 -9.05 -0.60
C VAL A 227 9.49 -8.90 0.76
N PRO A 228 8.73 -8.92 1.88
CA PRO A 228 9.31 -8.79 3.20
C PRO A 228 10.12 -10.02 3.60
N ASP A 229 11.16 -9.81 4.38
CA ASP A 229 11.83 -10.90 5.09
C ASP A 229 11.10 -11.14 6.42
N LEU A 230 10.39 -12.27 6.52
CA LEU A 230 9.69 -12.71 7.73
C LEU A 230 10.44 -13.84 8.46
N GLY A 231 11.73 -14.04 8.14
CA GLY A 231 12.56 -15.10 8.67
C GLY A 231 12.55 -16.37 7.82
N GLY A 232 13.20 -17.41 8.34
CA GLY A 232 13.39 -18.67 7.62
C GLY A 232 12.09 -19.34 7.21
N SER A 233 12.12 -20.06 6.08
CA SER A 233 10.97 -20.81 5.57
C SER A 233 10.57 -21.94 6.52
N ARG A 234 9.27 -22.08 6.76
CA ARG A 234 8.64 -23.17 7.51
C ARG A 234 8.37 -24.41 6.66
N GLY A 235 8.90 -24.43 5.42
CA GLY A 235 8.76 -25.53 4.47
C GLY A 235 7.49 -25.47 3.61
N ASP A 236 7.30 -26.52 2.83
CA ASP A 236 6.16 -26.66 1.93
C ASP A 236 4.91 -27.11 2.66
N ILE A 237 3.76 -26.63 2.23
CA ILE A 237 2.44 -27.00 2.74
C ILE A 237 1.67 -27.68 1.61
N SER A 238 1.32 -28.94 1.82
CA SER A 238 0.50 -29.69 0.88
C SER A 238 -0.75 -30.24 1.57
N ARG A 239 -1.93 -29.81 1.11
CA ARG A 239 -3.22 -30.32 1.60
C ARG A 239 -4.02 -30.90 0.45
N VAL A 240 -3.73 -32.15 0.12
CA VAL A 240 -4.32 -32.88 -1.01
C VAL A 240 -5.55 -33.72 -0.64
N LEU A 241 -5.83 -33.91 0.65
CA LEU A 241 -7.00 -34.62 1.13
C LEU A 241 -7.96 -33.66 1.85
N PRO A 242 -9.26 -34.00 1.96
CA PRO A 242 -10.21 -33.18 2.71
C PRO A 242 -9.74 -32.89 4.13
N GLY A 243 -10.01 -31.71 4.62
CA GLY A 243 -9.64 -31.24 5.96
C GLY A 243 -8.97 -29.88 5.93
N VAL A 244 -8.63 -29.36 7.09
CA VAL A 244 -8.11 -27.99 7.27
C VAL A 244 -6.70 -28.03 7.86
N THR A 245 -5.80 -27.24 7.26
CA THR A 245 -4.49 -26.90 7.84
C THR A 245 -4.47 -25.43 8.14
N THR A 246 -4.22 -25.02 9.38
CA THR A 246 -4.15 -23.62 9.78
C THR A 246 -2.69 -23.17 9.79
N LEU A 247 -2.42 -22.01 9.18
CA LEU A 247 -1.10 -21.39 9.14
C LEU A 247 -1.10 -20.08 9.92
N ASP A 248 0.02 -19.83 10.60
CA ASP A 248 0.35 -18.54 11.22
C ASP A 248 1.20 -17.69 10.26
N PRO A 249 1.17 -16.36 10.39
CA PRO A 249 1.99 -15.47 9.58
C PRO A 249 3.46 -15.88 9.53
N GLY A 250 4.10 -15.79 8.36
CA GLY A 250 5.50 -16.19 8.18
C GLY A 250 5.84 -16.55 6.73
N THR A 251 7.06 -17.05 6.54
CA THR A 251 7.57 -17.52 5.25
C THR A 251 7.34 -19.02 5.10
N TYR A 252 6.85 -19.44 3.93
CA TYR A 252 6.62 -20.83 3.55
C TYR A 252 7.16 -21.07 2.14
N GLY A 253 7.43 -22.30 1.82
CA GLY A 253 7.76 -22.74 0.46
C GLY A 253 6.51 -22.75 -0.44
N SER A 254 6.29 -23.82 -1.18
CA SER A 254 5.09 -24.02 -1.99
C SER A 254 3.89 -24.35 -1.11
N VAL A 255 2.78 -23.62 -1.31
CA VAL A 255 1.50 -23.92 -0.65
C VAL A 255 0.54 -24.49 -1.68
N SER A 256 0.09 -25.73 -1.48
CA SER A 256 -0.77 -26.43 -2.42
C SER A 256 -2.01 -27.03 -1.75
N THR A 257 -3.17 -26.95 -2.43
CA THR A 257 -4.41 -27.61 -2.03
C THR A 257 -5.04 -28.34 -3.21
N ALA A 258 -5.65 -29.51 -2.93
CA ALA A 258 -6.44 -30.26 -3.89
C ALA A 258 -7.57 -31.03 -3.15
N ALA A 259 -8.46 -31.65 -3.91
CA ALA A 259 -9.47 -32.57 -3.40
C ALA A 259 -10.21 -32.08 -2.12
N LEU A 260 -10.70 -30.84 -2.12
CA LEU A 260 -11.41 -30.18 -1.02
C LEU A 260 -10.55 -29.89 0.23
N GLY A 261 -9.23 -30.02 0.14
CA GLY A 261 -8.32 -29.59 1.20
C GLY A 261 -8.37 -28.07 1.39
N GLN A 262 -8.32 -27.61 2.64
CA GLN A 262 -8.35 -26.20 2.98
C GLN A 262 -7.07 -25.79 3.71
N VAL A 263 -6.51 -24.64 3.32
CA VAL A 263 -5.48 -23.94 4.09
C VAL A 263 -6.11 -22.69 4.66
N ARG A 264 -6.22 -22.64 5.98
CA ARG A 264 -6.74 -21.47 6.70
C ARG A 264 -5.59 -20.59 7.14
N LEU A 265 -5.70 -19.30 6.85
CA LEU A 265 -4.70 -18.31 7.24
C LEU A 265 -5.20 -17.47 8.41
N ASN A 266 -4.45 -17.43 9.49
CA ASN A 266 -4.67 -16.47 10.56
C ASN A 266 -4.34 -15.05 10.07
N PRO A 267 -4.95 -13.98 10.62
CA PRO A 267 -4.66 -12.62 10.21
C PRO A 267 -3.16 -12.29 10.27
N GLY A 268 -2.63 -11.64 9.22
CA GLY A 268 -1.23 -11.22 9.16
C GLY A 268 -0.59 -11.31 7.78
N THR A 269 0.75 -11.32 7.76
CA THR A 269 1.53 -11.29 6.52
C THR A 269 2.21 -12.62 6.25
N TYR A 270 2.12 -13.08 5.02
CA TYR A 270 2.67 -14.34 4.53
C TYR A 270 3.57 -14.12 3.34
N VAL A 271 4.60 -14.94 3.22
CA VAL A 271 5.44 -15.05 2.03
C VAL A 271 5.43 -16.49 1.57
N PHE A 272 4.93 -16.73 0.36
CA PHE A 272 4.92 -18.04 -0.29
C PHE A 272 5.87 -18.03 -1.48
N ASP A 273 6.62 -19.08 -1.68
CA ASP A 273 7.40 -19.26 -2.91
C ASP A 273 6.44 -19.44 -4.10
N SER A 274 5.42 -20.28 -3.93
CA SER A 274 4.33 -20.43 -4.91
C SER A 274 3.02 -20.79 -4.21
N LEU A 275 1.89 -20.52 -4.89
CA LEU A 275 0.55 -20.89 -4.46
C LEU A 275 -0.13 -21.71 -5.55
N ASN A 276 -0.60 -22.93 -5.22
CA ASN A 276 -1.27 -23.81 -6.15
C ASN A 276 -2.56 -24.40 -5.53
N VAL A 277 -3.68 -23.79 -5.89
CA VAL A 277 -5.03 -24.20 -5.44
C VAL A 277 -5.77 -24.84 -6.60
N LEU A 278 -5.82 -26.18 -6.67
CA LEU A 278 -6.46 -26.89 -7.80
C LEU A 278 -7.94 -27.17 -7.56
N ALA A 279 -8.29 -27.81 -6.45
CA ALA A 279 -9.65 -28.16 -6.10
C ALA A 279 -9.84 -28.13 -4.57
N GLY A 280 -9.27 -27.13 -3.96
CA GLY A 280 -9.36 -26.84 -2.53
C GLY A 280 -9.52 -25.33 -2.34
N SER A 281 -9.22 -24.81 -1.15
CA SER A 281 -9.33 -23.37 -0.89
C SER A 281 -8.27 -22.83 0.06
N ILE A 282 -7.93 -21.57 -0.17
CA ILE A 282 -7.27 -20.72 0.83
C ILE A 282 -8.38 -19.94 1.54
N VAL A 283 -8.48 -20.08 2.85
CA VAL A 283 -9.56 -19.49 3.66
C VAL A 283 -8.98 -18.46 4.61
N THR A 284 -9.59 -17.28 4.68
CA THR A 284 -9.27 -16.28 5.71
C THR A 284 -10.54 -15.75 6.36
N ASN A 285 -10.44 -15.40 7.63
CA ASN A 285 -11.50 -14.75 8.40
C ASN A 285 -11.10 -13.37 8.94
N GLY A 286 -10.02 -12.81 8.42
CA GLY A 286 -9.50 -11.51 8.81
C GLY A 286 -8.46 -11.02 7.82
N PRO A 287 -7.80 -9.87 8.08
CA PRO A 287 -6.90 -9.25 7.13
C PRO A 287 -5.62 -10.07 6.92
N VAL A 288 -5.36 -10.48 5.68
CA VAL A 288 -4.13 -11.16 5.26
C VAL A 288 -3.48 -10.45 4.08
N LYS A 289 -2.15 -10.39 4.09
CA LYS A 289 -1.31 -10.04 2.95
C LYS A 289 -0.47 -11.24 2.56
N ILE A 290 -0.58 -11.68 1.32
CA ILE A 290 0.11 -12.87 0.81
C ILE A 290 1.05 -12.44 -0.31
N TYR A 291 2.35 -12.41 -0.03
CA TYR A 291 3.37 -12.20 -1.04
C TYR A 291 3.71 -13.53 -1.72
N ILE A 292 3.69 -13.55 -3.04
CA ILE A 292 3.94 -14.73 -3.86
C ILE A 292 5.13 -14.45 -4.76
N LYS A 293 6.21 -15.24 -4.61
CA LYS A 293 7.48 -14.97 -5.29
C LYS A 293 7.48 -15.38 -6.76
N THR A 294 6.81 -16.48 -7.11
CA THR A 294 6.95 -17.03 -8.47
C THR A 294 5.63 -17.20 -9.20
N ARG A 295 4.66 -17.90 -8.61
CA ARG A 295 3.42 -18.26 -9.29
C ARG A 295 2.23 -18.41 -8.34
N ALA A 296 1.08 -17.87 -8.75
CA ALA A 296 -0.21 -18.15 -8.12
C ALA A 296 -1.12 -18.85 -9.14
N GLN A 297 -1.54 -20.07 -8.85
CA GLN A 297 -2.55 -20.78 -9.62
C GLN A 297 -3.74 -21.08 -8.73
N VAL A 298 -4.89 -20.50 -9.06
CA VAL A 298 -6.10 -20.62 -8.27
C VAL A 298 -7.20 -21.23 -9.15
N GLY A 299 -7.65 -22.42 -8.79
CA GLY A 299 -8.69 -23.16 -9.47
C GLY A 299 -10.00 -23.16 -8.69
N VAL A 300 -10.80 -24.21 -8.90
CA VAL A 300 -12.11 -24.42 -8.26
C VAL A 300 -11.98 -24.45 -6.73
N GLY A 301 -12.87 -23.72 -6.04
CA GLY A 301 -12.82 -23.55 -4.58
C GLY A 301 -12.02 -22.32 -4.14
N GLY A 302 -10.99 -21.95 -4.86
CA GLY A 302 -10.35 -20.63 -4.95
C GLY A 302 -9.91 -19.99 -3.64
N LEU A 303 -10.12 -18.69 -3.60
CA LEU A 303 -9.82 -17.81 -2.47
C LEU A 303 -11.10 -17.52 -1.69
N ALA A 304 -11.23 -18.07 -0.50
CA ALA A 304 -12.40 -17.94 0.35
C ALA A 304 -12.17 -16.90 1.46
N ASN A 305 -12.45 -15.65 1.14
CA ASN A 305 -12.45 -14.56 2.12
C ASN A 305 -13.82 -14.51 2.82
N THR A 306 -13.91 -15.06 4.02
CA THR A 306 -15.19 -15.16 4.75
C THR A 306 -15.71 -13.79 5.23
N THR A 307 -14.89 -12.76 5.22
CA THR A 307 -15.31 -11.39 5.56
C THR A 307 -16.01 -10.68 4.41
N LEU A 308 -15.88 -11.21 3.18
CA LEU A 308 -16.37 -10.64 1.92
C LEU A 308 -15.87 -9.23 1.61
N LYS A 309 -14.92 -8.72 2.40
CA LYS A 309 -14.25 -7.44 2.17
C LYS A 309 -12.95 -7.67 1.41
N PRO A 310 -12.81 -7.21 0.17
CA PRO A 310 -11.59 -7.43 -0.63
C PRO A 310 -10.31 -6.93 0.04
N SER A 311 -10.41 -5.84 0.82
CA SER A 311 -9.29 -5.30 1.61
C SER A 311 -8.71 -6.28 2.64
N ASN A 312 -9.46 -7.33 3.01
CA ASN A 312 -9.01 -8.33 3.96
C ASN A 312 -8.27 -9.53 3.32
N MET A 313 -8.18 -9.57 1.99
CA MET A 313 -7.39 -10.60 1.28
C MET A 313 -6.61 -9.95 0.14
N ILE A 314 -5.33 -9.73 0.35
CA ILE A 314 -4.47 -9.07 -0.62
C ILE A 314 -3.38 -10.03 -1.07
N LEU A 315 -3.41 -10.42 -2.35
CA LEU A 315 -2.36 -11.18 -3.01
C LEU A 315 -1.38 -10.20 -3.67
N ILE A 316 -0.12 -10.30 -3.32
CA ILE A 316 0.95 -9.43 -3.84
C ILE A 316 1.94 -10.29 -4.60
N LEU A 317 2.01 -10.12 -5.91
CA LEU A 317 2.88 -10.87 -6.80
C LEU A 317 4.22 -10.14 -6.95
N ALA A 318 5.30 -10.82 -6.67
CA ALA A 318 6.65 -10.29 -6.86
C ALA A 318 6.95 -10.03 -8.35
N ASP A 319 8.01 -9.28 -8.61
CA ASP A 319 8.46 -8.98 -9.96
C ASP A 319 8.72 -10.25 -10.77
N GLY A 320 8.09 -10.37 -11.93
CA GLY A 320 8.19 -11.55 -12.79
C GLY A 320 7.32 -12.75 -12.39
N ALA A 321 6.59 -12.67 -11.27
CA ALA A 321 5.60 -13.68 -10.93
C ALA A 321 4.41 -13.64 -11.90
N ASN A 322 3.68 -14.74 -11.97
CA ASN A 322 2.43 -14.79 -12.75
C ASN A 322 1.28 -15.34 -11.92
N SER A 323 0.06 -14.99 -12.31
CA SER A 323 -1.16 -15.47 -11.66
C SER A 323 -2.17 -15.96 -12.68
N THR A 324 -2.81 -17.07 -12.36
CA THR A 324 -3.98 -17.57 -13.10
C THR A 324 -5.09 -17.89 -12.11
N VAL A 325 -6.25 -17.25 -12.29
CA VAL A 325 -7.48 -17.58 -11.57
C VAL A 325 -8.44 -18.22 -12.55
N ALA A 326 -8.79 -19.50 -12.30
CA ALA A 326 -9.54 -20.32 -13.25
C ALA A 326 -10.65 -21.13 -12.56
N GLY A 327 -11.65 -21.56 -13.34
CA GLY A 327 -12.57 -22.62 -12.94
C GLY A 327 -13.79 -22.21 -12.13
N GLY A 328 -14.40 -21.03 -12.36
CA GLY A 328 -15.68 -20.65 -11.74
C GLY A 328 -15.58 -20.33 -10.25
N SER A 329 -14.44 -19.82 -9.81
CA SER A 329 -14.24 -19.35 -8.43
C SER A 329 -14.79 -17.94 -8.23
N GLN A 330 -15.27 -17.68 -7.01
CA GLN A 330 -15.61 -16.33 -6.54
C GLN A 330 -14.56 -15.91 -5.52
N ALA A 331 -13.94 -14.75 -5.74
CA ALA A 331 -12.89 -14.27 -4.84
C ALA A 331 -13.12 -12.81 -4.47
N ALA A 332 -13.31 -12.54 -3.17
CA ALA A 332 -13.27 -11.18 -2.63
C ALA A 332 -11.82 -10.86 -2.24
N ALA A 333 -11.05 -10.27 -3.16
CA ALA A 333 -9.62 -10.07 -2.98
C ALA A 333 -9.07 -8.90 -3.82
N VAL A 334 -7.93 -8.39 -3.41
CA VAL A 334 -7.07 -7.52 -4.24
C VAL A 334 -5.91 -8.35 -4.77
N ILE A 335 -5.68 -8.33 -6.08
CA ILE A 335 -4.52 -8.95 -6.72
C ILE A 335 -3.61 -7.83 -7.23
N TYR A 336 -2.42 -7.74 -6.67
CA TYR A 336 -1.47 -6.67 -6.94
C TYR A 336 -0.14 -7.22 -7.43
N GLY A 337 0.22 -6.91 -8.65
CA GLY A 337 1.50 -7.32 -9.26
C GLY A 337 1.83 -6.47 -10.48
N PRO A 338 2.29 -5.21 -10.32
CA PRO A 338 2.47 -4.28 -11.46
C PRO A 338 3.51 -4.72 -12.48
N LYS A 339 4.30 -5.76 -12.17
CA LYS A 339 5.23 -6.42 -13.10
C LYS A 339 4.86 -7.88 -13.36
N ALA A 340 3.66 -8.31 -12.97
CA ALA A 340 3.16 -9.66 -13.11
C ALA A 340 2.10 -9.76 -14.22
N ASP A 341 2.05 -10.92 -14.88
CA ASP A 341 0.99 -11.27 -15.80
C ASP A 341 -0.14 -11.97 -15.03
N ILE A 342 -1.39 -11.48 -15.20
CA ILE A 342 -2.56 -11.96 -14.47
C ILE A 342 -3.62 -12.41 -15.46
N ASN A 343 -4.04 -13.67 -15.36
CA ASN A 343 -5.08 -14.27 -16.19
C ASN A 343 -6.28 -14.67 -15.33
N ILE A 344 -7.47 -14.20 -15.68
CA ILE A 344 -8.75 -14.54 -15.07
C ILE A 344 -9.56 -15.24 -16.15
N VAL A 345 -9.84 -16.54 -15.96
CA VAL A 345 -10.41 -17.38 -17.03
C VAL A 345 -11.48 -18.34 -16.51
N GLY A 346 -12.48 -18.67 -17.32
CA GLY A 346 -13.43 -19.73 -17.00
C GLY A 346 -14.64 -19.31 -16.19
N GLY A 347 -15.15 -18.08 -16.39
CA GLY A 347 -16.38 -17.61 -15.74
C GLY A 347 -16.22 -17.28 -14.27
N ASN A 348 -15.05 -16.77 -13.88
CA ASN A 348 -14.77 -16.34 -12.51
C ASN A 348 -15.30 -14.96 -12.22
N ASP A 349 -15.78 -14.74 -11.01
CA ASP A 349 -16.11 -13.42 -10.47
C ASP A 349 -15.05 -13.00 -9.44
N ILE A 350 -14.34 -11.93 -9.71
CA ILE A 350 -13.40 -11.29 -8.79
C ILE A 350 -14.05 -10.03 -8.24
N TYR A 351 -14.27 -9.98 -6.94
CA TYR A 351 -14.77 -8.83 -6.22
C TYR A 351 -13.58 -8.11 -5.58
N GLY A 352 -13.26 -6.90 -6.03
CA GLY A 352 -12.12 -6.14 -5.51
C GLY A 352 -11.35 -5.38 -6.58
N ALA A 353 -10.04 -5.56 -6.64
CA ALA A 353 -9.20 -4.87 -7.62
C ALA A 353 -8.12 -5.79 -8.20
N VAL A 354 -7.73 -5.53 -9.45
CA VAL A 354 -6.63 -6.25 -10.12
C VAL A 354 -5.66 -5.25 -10.71
N ILE A 355 -4.42 -5.29 -10.25
CA ILE A 355 -3.32 -4.46 -10.73
C ILE A 355 -2.23 -5.37 -11.30
N GLY A 356 -1.98 -5.29 -12.61
CA GLY A 356 -1.04 -6.17 -13.30
C GLY A 356 -0.17 -5.44 -14.32
N LYS A 357 0.89 -6.11 -14.78
CA LYS A 357 1.60 -5.71 -16.00
C LYS A 357 0.71 -5.96 -17.20
N THR A 358 0.28 -7.21 -17.37
CA THR A 358 -0.78 -7.59 -18.30
C THR A 358 -1.93 -8.21 -17.52
N VAL A 359 -3.15 -7.90 -17.90
CA VAL A 359 -4.36 -8.49 -17.31
C VAL A 359 -5.23 -9.01 -18.44
N SER A 360 -5.57 -10.30 -18.37
CA SER A 360 -6.48 -10.95 -19.33
C SER A 360 -7.71 -11.44 -18.59
N VAL A 361 -8.89 -10.98 -18.99
CA VAL A 361 -10.19 -11.40 -18.46
C VAL A 361 -10.93 -12.11 -19.57
N LEU A 362 -11.05 -13.42 -19.47
CA LEU A 362 -11.42 -14.30 -20.57
C LEU A 362 -12.59 -15.19 -20.22
N ALA A 363 -13.30 -15.65 -21.25
CA ALA A 363 -14.31 -16.71 -21.16
C ALA A 363 -15.44 -16.39 -20.15
N GLY A 364 -16.04 -15.20 -20.25
CA GLY A 364 -17.16 -14.77 -19.41
C GLY A 364 -16.79 -14.44 -17.97
N SER A 365 -15.51 -14.28 -17.67
CA SER A 365 -15.05 -13.85 -16.34
C SER A 365 -15.37 -12.38 -16.10
N ARG A 366 -15.57 -12.02 -14.83
CA ARG A 366 -15.98 -10.68 -14.42
C ARG A 366 -15.09 -10.14 -13.34
N LEU A 367 -14.85 -8.83 -13.39
CA LEU A 367 -14.17 -8.07 -12.35
C LEU A 367 -15.11 -7.00 -11.82
N HIS A 368 -15.49 -7.12 -10.57
CA HIS A 368 -16.35 -6.18 -9.85
C HIS A 368 -15.47 -5.33 -8.93
N PHE A 369 -15.15 -4.12 -9.38
CA PHE A 369 -14.29 -3.23 -8.58
C PHE A 369 -15.00 -2.76 -7.32
N ASP A 370 -14.38 -3.00 -6.16
CA ASP A 370 -14.87 -2.47 -4.89
C ASP A 370 -14.43 -1.02 -4.70
N GLU A 371 -15.38 -0.08 -4.78
CA GLU A 371 -15.10 1.36 -4.70
C GLU A 371 -14.53 1.78 -3.35
N ASP A 372 -14.78 1.03 -2.27
CA ASP A 372 -14.24 1.30 -0.95
C ASP A 372 -12.70 1.14 -0.91
N LEU A 373 -12.13 0.42 -1.86
CA LEU A 373 -10.68 0.33 -2.04
C LEU A 373 -10.03 1.65 -2.45
N LYS A 374 -10.79 2.63 -2.97
CA LYS A 374 -10.29 3.99 -3.28
C LYS A 374 -9.77 4.70 -2.03
N THR A 375 -10.26 4.33 -0.85
CA THR A 375 -9.83 4.88 0.44
C THR A 375 -8.75 4.05 1.13
N LEU A 376 -8.47 2.83 0.63
CA LEU A 376 -7.50 1.94 1.22
C LEU A 376 -6.08 2.47 1.01
N LYS A 377 -5.41 2.80 2.09
CA LYS A 377 -3.97 3.10 2.07
C LYS A 377 -3.20 1.77 1.96
N PHE A 378 -2.71 1.49 0.77
CA PHE A 378 -2.03 0.25 0.47
C PHE A 378 -0.54 0.47 0.23
N ASP A 379 0.31 -0.20 1.00
CA ASP A 379 1.75 -0.24 0.82
C ASP A 379 2.20 -1.68 0.51
N PRO A 380 2.51 -1.99 -0.78
CA PRO A 380 2.99 -3.30 -1.18
C PRO A 380 4.46 -3.54 -0.84
N SER A 381 5.19 -2.50 -0.42
CA SER A 381 6.59 -2.62 0.00
C SER A 381 6.72 -3.16 1.43
N ASN A 382 5.59 -3.33 2.14
CA ASN A 382 5.53 -3.76 3.55
C ASN A 382 6.53 -3.01 4.44
N GLY A 383 6.74 -1.73 4.15
CA GLY A 383 7.67 -0.88 4.87
C GLY A 383 9.15 -1.17 4.59
N ALA A 384 9.50 -1.95 3.55
CA ALA A 384 10.89 -2.05 3.08
C ALA A 384 11.35 -0.75 2.41
N SER A 385 10.42 0.07 1.90
CA SER A 385 10.67 1.49 1.64
C SER A 385 10.23 2.33 2.84
N LYS A 386 10.45 1.84 4.07
CA LYS A 386 10.27 2.67 5.25
C LYS A 386 11.15 3.89 5.06
N GLY A 387 10.51 5.04 4.92
CA GLY A 387 11.12 6.28 5.25
C GLY A 387 11.81 6.05 6.59
N GLY A 388 13.00 6.50 6.76
CA GLY A 388 13.75 6.28 7.99
C GLY A 388 14.74 7.39 8.19
N VAL A 389 15.11 7.60 9.43
CA VAL A 389 16.15 8.54 9.79
C VAL A 389 17.47 8.10 9.15
N LEU A 390 17.94 8.84 8.16
CA LEU A 390 19.25 8.62 7.54
C LEU A 390 20.38 9.23 8.37
N VAL A 391 20.13 10.43 8.91
CA VAL A 391 21.07 11.16 9.76
C VAL A 391 20.27 11.96 10.77
N MET A 392 20.68 11.91 12.02
CA MET A 392 20.15 12.74 13.10
C MET A 392 21.26 13.60 13.67
N GLN A 393 21.05 14.91 13.73
CA GLN A 393 21.94 15.87 14.35
C GLN A 393 21.26 16.49 15.56
N ARG A 394 21.99 16.59 16.67
CA ARG A 394 21.54 17.20 17.93
C ARG A 394 22.25 18.52 18.12
N PHE A 395 21.51 19.57 18.47
CA PHE A 395 22.01 20.92 18.68
C PHE A 395 21.62 21.46 20.06
#